data_52b67b2310e263b7f02215662b9404b7
#
_entry.id   52b67b2310e263b7f02215662b9404b7
#
_cell.length_a   1.000
_cell.length_b   1.000
_cell.length_c   1.000
_cell.angle_alpha   90.00
_cell.angle_beta   90.00
_cell.angle_gamma   90.00
#
_symmetry.space_group_name_H-M   'P 1'
#
loop_
_entity.id
_entity.type
_entity.pdbx_description
1 polymer ?
#
loop_
_entity_poly.entity_id
_entity_poly.type
_entity_poly.pdbx_seq_one_letter_code
_entity_poly.pdbx_strand_id
1 'polypeptide(L)'
;KIQIRVKDFSAIRADLIRISSLPGAGASNYCGYSAGNPLVGMASTTGNSNYTCTQPNGYVTFQGPGIASDPIGSDSATNYATWGTGRWNAMGMGTAPISSLTYTATCVARNVTPLVILPTLSISQLTAGQTSQAQFTINIECDNAAVSGVSSNNTALGLQVPYESYVAAQQLGLVSANGGVSYLLSSGYGTDSSVATGVGIALANAGNGAPMNFVGWTRCSAGQCPQGNDAGWYPVLNGASGGGSTAAGFTHYTTQLTATLARLPGQTVTAGKVDARA
;
A
#
# COMPACT_ATOMS: atom_id res chain seq x y z
N LYS A 1 9.43 -38.13 4.04
CA LYS A 1 9.02 -36.72 4.23
C LYS A 1 9.46 -35.96 3.01
N ILE A 2 8.53 -35.39 2.24
CA ILE A 2 8.84 -34.54 1.09
C ILE A 2 8.91 -33.10 1.63
N GLN A 3 9.99 -32.40 1.32
CA GLN A 3 10.13 -30.97 1.61
C GLN A 3 9.90 -30.20 0.30
N ILE A 4 8.96 -29.27 0.31
CA ILE A 4 8.67 -28.39 -0.81
C ILE A 4 9.09 -26.98 -0.38
N ARG A 5 9.93 -26.34 -1.18
CA ARG A 5 10.39 -24.97 -0.87
C ARG A 5 9.34 -23.95 -1.31
N VAL A 6 9.19 -22.86 -0.56
CA VAL A 6 8.24 -21.79 -0.90
C VAL A 6 8.43 -21.27 -2.33
N LYS A 7 9.66 -21.22 -2.82
CA LYS A 7 9.96 -20.81 -4.20
C LYS A 7 9.46 -21.75 -5.30
N ASP A 8 9.11 -22.99 -4.92
CA ASP A 8 8.64 -24.00 -5.86
C ASP A 8 7.11 -23.94 -6.06
N PHE A 9 6.42 -23.04 -5.33
CA PHE A 9 5.00 -22.76 -5.51
C PHE A 9 4.78 -21.66 -6.54
N SER A 10 3.67 -21.76 -7.27
CA SER A 10 3.19 -20.65 -8.10
C SER A 10 2.91 -19.43 -7.21
N ALA A 11 3.09 -18.24 -7.77
CA ALA A 11 2.74 -17.01 -7.09
C ALA A 11 1.25 -17.00 -6.70
N ILE A 12 0.97 -16.74 -5.43
CA ILE A 12 -0.40 -16.65 -4.90
C ILE A 12 -0.73 -15.16 -4.80
N ARG A 13 -1.80 -14.75 -5.47
CA ARG A 13 -2.40 -13.43 -5.29
C ARG A 13 -3.66 -13.57 -4.43
N ALA A 14 -3.74 -12.77 -3.37
CA ALA A 14 -4.94 -12.65 -2.56
C ALA A 14 -5.54 -11.25 -2.78
N ASP A 15 -6.79 -11.21 -3.22
CA ASP A 15 -7.54 -9.98 -3.39
C ASP A 15 -8.60 -9.89 -2.27
N LEU A 16 -8.64 -8.76 -1.56
CA LEU A 16 -9.71 -8.46 -0.63
C LEU A 16 -10.86 -7.82 -1.40
N ILE A 17 -12.01 -8.46 -1.41
CA ILE A 17 -13.20 -7.95 -2.08
C ILE A 17 -14.28 -7.56 -1.07
N ARG A 18 -14.97 -6.46 -1.34
CA ARG A 18 -16.17 -6.08 -0.58
C ARG A 18 -17.35 -6.96 -1.01
N ILE A 19 -18.02 -7.54 -0.07
CA ILE A 19 -19.27 -8.27 -0.29
C ILE A 19 -20.42 -7.57 0.42
N SER A 20 -21.64 -7.67 -0.10
CA SER A 20 -22.83 -7.03 0.47
C SER A 20 -23.36 -7.74 1.72
N SER A 21 -23.04 -9.02 1.88
CA SER A 21 -23.42 -9.82 3.03
C SER A 21 -22.36 -10.89 3.30
N LEU A 22 -22.13 -11.21 4.57
CA LEU A 22 -21.33 -12.37 4.91
C LEU A 22 -22.07 -13.63 4.48
N PRO A 23 -21.37 -14.61 3.88
CA PRO A 23 -21.92 -15.95 3.70
C PRO A 23 -22.41 -16.47 5.04
N GLY A 24 -23.54 -17.16 5.07
CA GLY A 24 -24.05 -17.77 6.30
C GLY A 24 -22.99 -18.66 6.93
N ALA A 25 -22.76 -18.51 8.24
CA ALA A 25 -21.83 -19.37 8.96
C ALA A 25 -22.29 -20.83 8.86
N GLY A 26 -21.51 -21.68 8.20
CA GLY A 26 -21.73 -23.10 8.17
C GLY A 26 -21.53 -23.75 9.56
N ALA A 27 -22.17 -24.87 9.83
CA ALA A 27 -21.94 -25.61 11.04
C ALA A 27 -20.50 -26.15 11.08
N SER A 28 -19.72 -25.73 12.06
CA SER A 28 -18.40 -26.28 12.33
C SER A 28 -18.44 -27.18 13.55
N ASN A 29 -18.22 -28.44 13.36
CA ASN A 29 -18.17 -29.42 14.48
C ASN A 29 -16.90 -29.26 15.33
N TYR A 30 -15.94 -28.48 14.89
CA TYR A 30 -14.62 -28.45 15.50
C TYR A 30 -14.45 -27.35 16.55
N CYS A 31 -15.07 -26.19 16.34
CA CYS A 31 -14.96 -25.04 17.24
C CYS A 31 -16.22 -24.87 18.12
N GLY A 32 -16.94 -25.90 18.43
CA GLY A 32 -18.08 -25.86 19.34
C GLY A 32 -19.24 -24.97 18.86
N TYR A 33 -19.52 -24.98 17.59
CA TYR A 33 -20.58 -24.19 16.99
C TYR A 33 -21.96 -24.54 17.53
N SER A 34 -22.65 -23.54 18.07
CA SER A 34 -24.09 -23.57 18.32
C SER A 34 -24.78 -22.75 17.24
N ALA A 35 -25.85 -23.31 16.65
CA ALA A 35 -26.62 -22.62 15.61
C ALA A 35 -27.03 -21.20 16.06
N GLY A 36 -26.64 -20.18 15.30
CA GLY A 36 -26.98 -18.78 15.57
C GLY A 36 -25.84 -17.90 16.12
N ASN A 37 -24.67 -18.46 16.44
CA ASN A 37 -23.53 -17.68 16.90
C ASN A 37 -22.43 -17.67 15.82
N PRO A 38 -22.05 -16.53 15.25
CA PRO A 38 -20.93 -16.46 14.34
C PRO A 38 -19.64 -16.86 15.09
N LEU A 39 -18.85 -17.73 14.49
CA LEU A 39 -17.61 -18.25 15.03
C LEU A 39 -16.54 -17.17 15.14
N VAL A 40 -16.55 -16.45 16.21
CA VAL A 40 -15.57 -15.41 16.45
C VAL A 40 -14.81 -15.73 17.72
N GLY A 41 -13.56 -16.17 17.57
CA GLY A 41 -12.62 -16.28 18.69
C GLY A 41 -13.06 -17.19 19.84
N MET A 42 -13.88 -18.20 19.57
CA MET A 42 -14.42 -19.07 20.63
C MET A 42 -13.35 -20.04 21.12
N ALA A 43 -13.21 -20.16 22.44
CA ALA A 43 -12.52 -21.28 23.05
C ALA A 43 -13.37 -22.55 22.84
N SER A 44 -12.81 -23.56 22.20
CA SER A 44 -13.46 -24.86 22.07
C SER A 44 -13.13 -25.70 23.28
N THR A 45 -14.16 -26.29 23.88
CA THR A 45 -14.03 -27.24 24.99
C THR A 45 -14.38 -28.66 24.52
N THR A 46 -14.15 -29.01 23.27
CA THR A 46 -14.47 -30.35 22.76
C THR A 46 -13.38 -31.33 23.18
N GLY A 47 -13.69 -32.24 24.07
CA GLY A 47 -12.76 -33.19 24.64
C GLY A 47 -11.91 -32.61 25.78
N ASN A 48 -10.84 -33.33 26.16
CA ASN A 48 -9.94 -32.93 27.27
C ASN A 48 -8.93 -31.82 26.91
N SER A 49 -9.12 -31.13 25.79
CA SER A 49 -8.17 -30.09 25.33
C SER A 49 -8.89 -28.76 25.20
N ASN A 50 -8.52 -27.83 26.03
CA ASN A 50 -8.89 -26.42 25.88
C ASN A 50 -7.95 -25.77 24.84
N TYR A 51 -8.47 -25.40 23.70
CA TYR A 51 -7.75 -24.61 22.72
C TYR A 51 -8.63 -23.50 22.16
N THR A 52 -8.01 -22.40 21.82
CA THR A 52 -8.69 -21.27 21.19
C THR A 52 -8.78 -21.54 19.70
N CYS A 53 -9.98 -21.68 19.18
CA CYS A 53 -10.21 -21.70 17.74
C CYS A 53 -10.09 -20.31 17.17
N THR A 54 -9.06 -20.09 16.38
CA THR A 54 -8.91 -18.90 15.56
C THR A 54 -9.16 -19.29 14.11
N GLN A 55 -10.24 -18.79 13.55
CA GLN A 55 -10.55 -18.97 12.13
C GLN A 55 -9.90 -17.84 11.34
N PRO A 56 -9.12 -18.11 10.30
CA PRO A 56 -8.56 -17.05 9.46
C PRO A 56 -9.64 -16.42 8.58
N ASN A 57 -9.39 -15.18 8.12
CA ASN A 57 -10.27 -14.49 7.17
C ASN A 57 -10.33 -15.18 5.79
N GLY A 58 -9.31 -15.94 5.47
CA GLY A 58 -9.21 -16.79 4.32
C GLY A 58 -8.09 -17.81 4.48
N TYR A 59 -8.08 -18.82 3.63
CA TYR A 59 -7.02 -19.82 3.62
C TYR A 59 -6.75 -20.33 2.20
N VAL A 60 -5.55 -20.85 2.01
CA VAL A 60 -5.12 -21.52 0.79
C VAL A 60 -4.88 -22.98 1.11
N THR A 61 -5.52 -23.87 0.37
CA THR A 61 -5.33 -25.31 0.49
C THR A 61 -4.44 -25.80 -0.65
N PHE A 62 -3.43 -26.60 -0.31
CA PHE A 62 -2.58 -27.25 -1.29
C PHE A 62 -3.19 -28.58 -1.71
N GLN A 63 -3.29 -28.79 -3.02
CA GLN A 63 -3.79 -30.03 -3.60
C GLN A 63 -2.67 -30.80 -4.28
N GLY A 64 -2.72 -32.12 -4.21
CA GLY A 64 -1.75 -32.97 -4.87
C GLY A 64 -2.02 -34.46 -4.59
N PRO A 65 -1.28 -35.36 -5.25
CA PRO A 65 -1.42 -36.80 -5.01
C PRO A 65 -1.18 -37.14 -3.53
N GLY A 66 -2.14 -37.82 -2.91
CA GLY A 66 -2.09 -38.20 -1.49
C GLY A 66 -2.37 -37.09 -0.49
N ILE A 67 -2.76 -35.91 -0.94
CA ILE A 67 -3.21 -34.80 -0.10
C ILE A 67 -4.74 -34.78 -0.19
N ALA A 68 -5.43 -34.86 0.96
CA ALA A 68 -6.87 -34.64 0.99
C ALA A 68 -7.18 -33.20 0.60
N SER A 69 -8.10 -33.03 -0.34
CA SER A 69 -8.51 -31.69 -0.81
C SER A 69 -9.88 -31.34 -0.24
N ASP A 70 -10.02 -30.09 0.16
CA ASP A 70 -11.31 -29.49 0.43
C ASP A 70 -11.93 -28.96 -0.89
N PRO A 71 -13.25 -28.88 -1.00
CA PRO A 71 -13.90 -28.35 -2.21
C PRO A 71 -13.44 -26.94 -2.53
N ILE A 72 -13.11 -26.66 -3.79
CA ILE A 72 -12.74 -25.34 -4.26
C ILE A 72 -13.98 -24.42 -4.18
N GLY A 73 -13.78 -23.19 -3.71
CA GLY A 73 -14.81 -22.14 -3.68
C GLY A 73 -15.78 -22.24 -2.50
N SER A 74 -15.51 -23.11 -1.53
CA SER A 74 -16.26 -23.14 -0.28
C SER A 74 -15.77 -22.05 0.67
N ASP A 75 -16.67 -21.54 1.52
CA ASP A 75 -16.30 -20.53 2.51
C ASP A 75 -15.40 -21.10 3.61
N SER A 76 -14.62 -20.22 4.25
CA SER A 76 -13.70 -20.62 5.32
C SER A 76 -14.43 -21.12 6.57
N ALA A 77 -15.68 -20.71 6.80
CA ALA A 77 -16.45 -21.16 7.95
C ALA A 77 -16.78 -22.64 7.87
N THR A 78 -17.09 -23.15 6.68
CA THR A 78 -17.44 -24.54 6.44
C THR A 78 -16.22 -25.45 6.35
N ASN A 79 -15.17 -25.02 5.64
CA ASN A 79 -14.04 -25.89 5.32
C ASN A 79 -12.90 -25.83 6.31
N TYR A 80 -12.78 -24.73 7.04
CA TYR A 80 -11.73 -24.57 8.05
C TYR A 80 -12.00 -25.34 9.35
N ALA A 81 -13.18 -25.91 9.48
CA ALA A 81 -13.61 -26.67 10.65
C ALA A 81 -12.70 -27.85 11.04
N THR A 82 -11.92 -28.36 10.09
CA THR A 82 -11.02 -29.52 10.30
C THR A 82 -9.55 -29.13 10.42
N TRP A 83 -9.22 -27.86 10.48
CA TRP A 83 -7.85 -27.36 10.55
C TRP A 83 -7.02 -27.98 11.68
N GLY A 84 -7.59 -28.18 12.85
CA GLY A 84 -6.90 -28.74 14.01
C GLY A 84 -6.73 -30.26 14.00
N THR A 85 -7.25 -31.01 13.03
CA THR A 85 -7.20 -32.48 12.98
C THR A 85 -6.01 -33.03 12.19
N GLY A 86 -4.95 -32.26 11.99
CA GLY A 86 -3.72 -32.70 11.34
C GLY A 86 -3.67 -32.49 9.83
N ARG A 87 -4.50 -31.65 9.29
CA ARG A 87 -4.38 -31.21 7.91
C ARG A 87 -3.33 -30.11 7.80
N TRP A 88 -2.13 -30.49 7.40
CA TRP A 88 -0.97 -29.60 7.22
C TRP A 88 -0.83 -29.09 5.79
N ASN A 89 -1.90 -29.12 5.01
CA ASN A 89 -1.93 -28.78 3.60
C ASN A 89 -2.57 -27.43 3.32
N ALA A 90 -2.80 -26.62 4.34
CA ALA A 90 -3.39 -25.30 4.18
C ALA A 90 -2.60 -24.21 4.92
N MET A 91 -2.70 -23.00 4.45
CA MET A 91 -2.11 -21.79 5.05
C MET A 91 -3.22 -20.77 5.27
N GLY A 92 -3.44 -20.37 6.52
CA GLY A 92 -4.42 -19.34 6.87
C GLY A 92 -3.89 -17.95 6.61
N MET A 93 -4.77 -17.05 6.18
CA MET A 93 -4.52 -15.62 6.02
C MET A 93 -5.35 -14.83 7.04
N GLY A 94 -4.68 -14.06 7.89
CA GLY A 94 -5.28 -13.38 9.02
C GLY A 94 -5.31 -14.23 10.27
N THR A 95 -5.15 -13.62 11.43
CA THR A 95 -4.91 -14.32 12.70
C THR A 95 -6.07 -14.35 13.67
N ALA A 96 -7.12 -13.61 13.40
CA ALA A 96 -8.34 -13.63 14.20
C ALA A 96 -9.54 -13.37 13.32
N PRO A 97 -10.65 -14.06 13.53
CA PRO A 97 -11.89 -13.64 12.92
C PRO A 97 -12.19 -12.25 13.46
N ILE A 98 -12.07 -11.27 12.59
CA ILE A 98 -12.59 -9.94 12.89
C ILE A 98 -14.09 -10.11 12.80
N SER A 99 -14.76 -10.01 13.95
CA SER A 99 -16.22 -10.10 14.04
C SER A 99 -16.94 -9.01 13.26
N SER A 100 -16.19 -8.00 12.87
CA SER A 100 -16.63 -6.98 11.91
C SER A 100 -15.40 -6.44 11.18
N LEU A 101 -15.36 -6.61 9.86
CA LEU A 101 -14.63 -5.68 9.03
C LEU A 101 -15.42 -4.37 9.14
N THR A 102 -14.95 -3.46 9.96
CA THR A 102 -15.54 -2.12 9.99
C THR A 102 -15.32 -1.53 8.61
N TYR A 103 -16.41 -1.31 7.89
CA TYR A 103 -16.35 -0.59 6.63
C TYR A 103 -15.86 0.83 6.93
N THR A 104 -14.66 1.13 6.53
CA THR A 104 -14.15 2.48 6.52
C THR A 104 -14.22 2.99 5.08
N ALA A 105 -15.06 3.99 4.87
CA ALA A 105 -15.13 4.65 3.58
C ALA A 105 -13.73 5.19 3.21
N THR A 106 -13.25 4.86 2.05
CA THR A 106 -11.88 5.20 1.61
C THR A 106 -11.84 5.57 0.13
N CYS A 107 -10.68 6.02 -0.30
CA CYS A 107 -10.37 6.28 -1.70
C CYS A 107 -9.32 5.30 -2.21
N VAL A 108 -9.36 5.02 -3.50
CA VAL A 108 -8.41 4.15 -4.20
C VAL A 108 -7.82 4.90 -5.39
N ALA A 109 -6.50 4.90 -5.52
CA ALA A 109 -5.85 5.33 -6.76
C ALA A 109 -6.11 4.29 -7.86
N ARG A 110 -6.84 4.69 -8.89
CA ARG A 110 -7.22 3.81 -10.01
C ARG A 110 -6.20 3.80 -11.11
N ASN A 111 -5.65 4.95 -11.39
CA ASN A 111 -4.71 5.14 -12.48
C ASN A 111 -3.79 6.32 -12.17
N VAL A 112 -2.56 6.25 -12.67
CA VAL A 112 -1.56 7.31 -12.59
C VAL A 112 -0.87 7.42 -13.95
N THR A 113 -0.44 8.62 -14.32
CA THR A 113 0.40 8.79 -15.51
C THR A 113 1.65 7.94 -15.36
N PRO A 114 1.86 6.90 -16.21
CA PRO A 114 2.87 5.88 -15.95
C PRO A 114 4.30 6.36 -16.19
N LEU A 115 4.46 7.41 -17.01
CA LEU A 115 5.76 7.96 -17.36
C LEU A 115 5.68 9.48 -17.45
N VAL A 116 6.57 10.16 -16.74
CA VAL A 116 6.69 11.62 -16.74
C VAL A 116 8.03 11.99 -17.35
N ILE A 117 8.01 12.58 -18.54
CA ILE A 117 9.23 12.98 -19.26
C ILE A 117 9.53 14.43 -18.95
N LEU A 118 10.71 14.68 -18.38
CA LEU A 118 11.22 16.00 -18.08
C LEU A 118 12.17 16.46 -19.20
N PRO A 119 12.04 17.70 -19.71
CA PRO A 119 13.00 18.25 -20.66
C PRO A 119 14.43 18.22 -20.12
N THR A 120 15.38 17.91 -20.99
CA THR A 120 16.81 17.85 -20.66
C THR A 120 17.35 19.24 -20.33
N LEU A 121 18.15 19.34 -19.29
CA LEU A 121 18.88 20.55 -18.90
C LEU A 121 20.40 20.31 -18.92
N SER A 122 21.15 21.32 -19.32
CA SER A 122 22.61 21.29 -19.19
C SER A 122 23.03 21.54 -17.74
N ILE A 123 24.27 21.13 -17.40
CA ILE A 123 24.85 21.39 -16.08
C ILE A 123 24.87 22.90 -15.79
N SER A 124 25.21 23.74 -16.80
CA SER A 124 25.22 25.17 -16.63
C SER A 124 23.86 25.78 -16.32
N GLN A 125 22.80 25.27 -16.94
CA GLN A 125 21.43 25.69 -16.67
C GLN A 125 21.01 25.28 -15.23
N LEU A 126 21.26 24.06 -14.81
CA LEU A 126 20.97 23.59 -13.46
C LEU A 126 21.78 24.36 -12.40
N THR A 127 23.06 24.64 -12.69
CA THR A 127 23.91 25.42 -11.79
C THR A 127 23.44 26.88 -11.67
N ALA A 128 22.88 27.45 -12.74
CA ALA A 128 22.23 28.74 -12.75
C ALA A 128 20.83 28.77 -12.09
N GLY A 129 20.35 27.61 -11.56
CA GLY A 129 19.07 27.51 -10.89
C GLY A 129 17.87 27.28 -11.82
N GLN A 130 18.11 27.02 -13.12
CA GLN A 130 17.04 26.67 -14.03
C GLN A 130 16.49 25.28 -13.69
N THR A 131 15.19 25.10 -13.91
CA THR A 131 14.47 23.85 -13.64
C THR A 131 13.71 23.38 -14.87
N SER A 132 13.38 22.12 -14.92
CA SER A 132 12.53 21.53 -15.95
C SER A 132 11.33 20.87 -15.29
N GLN A 133 10.15 21.06 -15.85
CA GLN A 133 8.90 20.66 -15.23
C GLN A 133 8.02 19.87 -16.20
N ALA A 134 7.26 18.93 -15.64
CA ALA A 134 6.18 18.27 -16.32
C ALA A 134 5.05 17.95 -15.33
N GLN A 135 3.82 18.00 -15.82
CA GLN A 135 2.65 17.65 -15.02
C GLN A 135 2.24 16.20 -15.25
N PHE A 136 1.66 15.60 -14.25
CA PHE A 136 1.07 14.27 -14.31
C PHE A 136 -0.20 14.19 -13.47
N THR A 137 -1.00 13.18 -13.70
CA THR A 137 -2.31 13.01 -13.06
C THR A 137 -2.40 11.72 -12.30
N ILE A 138 -3.15 11.76 -11.19
CA ILE A 138 -3.59 10.59 -10.43
C ILE A 138 -5.12 10.60 -10.46
N ASN A 139 -5.71 9.54 -10.99
CA ASN A 139 -7.15 9.33 -10.95
C ASN A 139 -7.51 8.53 -9.71
N ILE A 140 -8.45 9.05 -8.94
CA ILE A 140 -8.84 8.54 -7.64
C ILE A 140 -10.33 8.26 -7.66
N GLU A 141 -10.74 7.13 -7.11
CA GLU A 141 -12.14 6.83 -6.87
C GLU A 141 -12.37 6.79 -5.36
N CYS A 142 -13.27 7.61 -4.88
CA CYS A 142 -13.62 7.70 -3.47
C CYS A 142 -15.04 7.20 -3.23
N ASP A 143 -15.24 6.49 -2.13
CA ASP A 143 -16.56 6.37 -1.53
C ASP A 143 -17.06 7.75 -1.11
N ASN A 144 -18.35 8.04 -1.32
CA ASN A 144 -18.94 9.34 -1.00
C ASN A 144 -18.92 9.66 0.50
N ALA A 145 -18.78 8.64 1.35
CA ALA A 145 -18.61 8.81 2.78
C ALA A 145 -17.14 8.93 3.21
N ALA A 146 -16.17 8.84 2.28
CA ALA A 146 -14.76 8.99 2.60
C ALA A 146 -14.44 10.43 3.01
N VAL A 147 -13.73 10.57 4.12
CA VAL A 147 -13.28 11.88 4.61
C VAL A 147 -11.84 12.12 4.17
N SER A 148 -11.64 13.16 3.38
CA SER A 148 -10.31 13.59 2.94
C SER A 148 -9.55 14.27 4.07
N GLY A 149 -8.39 13.75 4.46
CA GLY A 149 -7.60 14.33 5.55
C GLY A 149 -6.41 13.46 5.91
N VAL A 150 -5.58 13.93 6.85
CA VAL A 150 -4.36 13.25 7.32
C VAL A 150 -4.48 12.73 8.77
N SER A 151 -5.63 12.91 9.40
CA SER A 151 -5.91 12.36 10.74
C SER A 151 -6.28 10.88 10.66
N SER A 152 -6.22 10.17 11.80
CA SER A 152 -6.74 8.81 11.91
C SER A 152 -8.20 8.76 11.45
N ASN A 153 -8.57 7.72 10.70
CA ASN A 153 -9.87 7.52 10.06
C ASN A 153 -10.15 8.38 8.81
N ASN A 154 -9.24 9.26 8.42
CA ASN A 154 -9.35 10.01 7.16
C ASN A 154 -8.51 9.31 6.06
N THR A 155 -8.79 9.68 4.81
CA THR A 155 -8.05 9.17 3.66
C THR A 155 -7.03 10.21 3.20
N ALA A 156 -5.77 9.80 3.17
CA ALA A 156 -4.65 10.59 2.70
C ALA A 156 -4.04 9.98 1.43
N LEU A 157 -3.37 10.81 0.64
CA LEU A 157 -2.57 10.44 -0.52
C LEU A 157 -1.10 10.77 -0.24
N GLY A 158 -0.21 9.89 -0.64
CA GLY A 158 1.23 10.12 -0.61
C GLY A 158 1.92 9.33 -1.72
N LEU A 159 3.02 9.85 -2.24
CA LEU A 159 3.90 9.14 -3.16
C LEU A 159 5.12 8.68 -2.40
N GLN A 160 5.35 7.37 -2.33
CA GLN A 160 6.45 6.81 -1.57
C GLN A 160 7.70 6.66 -2.43
N VAL A 161 8.83 7.14 -1.93
CA VAL A 161 10.12 6.91 -2.57
C VAL A 161 10.61 5.47 -2.36
N PRO A 162 11.38 4.87 -3.30
CA PRO A 162 12.06 3.60 -3.07
C PRO A 162 13.03 3.69 -1.88
N TYR A 163 13.25 2.58 -1.21
CA TYR A 163 14.11 2.55 -0.01
C TYR A 163 15.53 3.06 -0.27
N GLU A 164 16.12 2.69 -1.41
CA GLU A 164 17.45 3.17 -1.82
C GLU A 164 17.50 4.69 -1.99
N SER A 165 16.48 5.29 -2.61
CA SER A 165 16.34 6.74 -2.75
C SER A 165 16.17 7.42 -1.39
N TYR A 166 15.43 6.80 -0.46
CA TYR A 166 15.28 7.29 0.91
C TYR A 166 16.60 7.32 1.66
N VAL A 167 17.40 6.24 1.59
CA VAL A 167 18.72 6.17 2.23
C VAL A 167 19.66 7.24 1.69
N ALA A 168 19.71 7.40 0.36
CA ALA A 168 20.50 8.46 -0.26
C ALA A 168 20.03 9.87 0.14
N ALA A 169 18.72 10.08 0.20
CA ALA A 169 18.14 11.36 0.66
C ALA A 169 18.48 11.67 2.12
N GLN A 170 18.51 10.67 3.00
CA GLN A 170 18.94 10.86 4.40
C GLN A 170 20.39 11.33 4.48
N GLN A 171 21.30 10.74 3.72
CA GLN A 171 22.72 11.12 3.69
C GLN A 171 22.92 12.57 3.21
N LEU A 172 22.01 13.07 2.39
CA LEU A 172 22.03 14.42 1.86
C LEU A 172 21.25 15.45 2.71
N GLY A 173 20.64 15.02 3.83
CA GLY A 173 19.83 15.90 4.67
C GLY A 173 18.50 16.34 4.02
N LEU A 174 17.97 15.54 3.10
CA LEU A 174 16.74 15.83 2.35
C LEU A 174 15.48 15.20 2.97
N VAL A 175 15.63 14.63 4.16
CA VAL A 175 14.53 14.00 4.90
C VAL A 175 14.12 14.90 6.07
N SER A 176 12.85 15.19 6.18
CA SER A 176 12.27 15.99 7.27
C SER A 176 12.29 15.25 8.61
N ALA A 177 12.03 15.97 9.70
CA ALA A 177 11.92 15.38 11.04
C ALA A 177 10.82 14.31 11.14
N ASN A 178 9.74 14.43 10.34
CA ASN A 178 8.65 13.47 10.29
C ASN A 178 8.78 12.45 9.15
N GLY A 179 9.95 12.38 8.51
CA GLY A 179 10.31 11.35 7.55
C GLY A 179 9.88 11.63 6.10
N GLY A 180 9.30 12.77 5.81
CA GLY A 180 9.02 13.17 4.42
C GLY A 180 10.30 13.50 3.66
N VAL A 181 10.33 13.21 2.36
CA VAL A 181 11.48 13.39 1.49
C VAL A 181 11.21 14.53 0.51
N SER A 182 12.06 15.55 0.51
CA SER A 182 11.85 16.76 -0.31
C SER A 182 12.20 16.55 -1.78
N TYR A 183 13.07 15.61 -2.12
CA TYR A 183 13.48 15.31 -3.50
C TYR A 183 13.57 13.82 -3.73
N LEU A 184 12.91 13.34 -4.77
CA LEU A 184 13.07 11.99 -5.27
C LEU A 184 14.39 11.89 -6.04
N LEU A 185 15.24 10.96 -5.66
CA LEU A 185 16.53 10.70 -6.29
C LEU A 185 16.43 9.56 -7.30
N SER A 186 17.28 9.59 -8.31
CA SER A 186 17.37 8.51 -9.31
C SER A 186 17.79 7.19 -8.69
N SER A 187 17.31 6.09 -9.27
CA SER A 187 17.84 4.76 -8.96
C SER A 187 19.35 4.73 -9.24
N GLY A 188 20.13 4.20 -8.29
CA GLY A 188 21.60 4.19 -8.37
C GLY A 188 22.27 5.54 -8.09
N TYR A 189 21.57 6.51 -7.51
CA TYR A 189 22.17 7.79 -7.13
C TYR A 189 23.40 7.62 -6.23
N GLY A 190 24.54 8.18 -6.67
CA GLY A 190 25.81 8.10 -5.94
C GLY A 190 26.54 6.74 -6.00
N THR A 191 25.94 5.72 -6.61
CA THR A 191 26.54 4.38 -6.77
C THR A 191 26.78 4.00 -8.24
N ASP A 192 25.97 4.52 -9.17
CA ASP A 192 26.12 4.32 -10.61
C ASP A 192 26.68 5.59 -11.24
N SER A 193 27.87 5.53 -11.81
CA SER A 193 28.55 6.66 -12.44
C SER A 193 27.84 7.22 -13.68
N SER A 194 26.89 6.48 -14.26
CA SER A 194 26.07 6.94 -15.38
C SER A 194 24.88 7.80 -14.94
N VAL A 195 24.59 7.84 -13.64
CA VAL A 195 23.49 8.60 -13.04
C VAL A 195 23.99 9.98 -12.61
N ALA A 196 23.23 11.03 -12.95
CA ALA A 196 23.53 12.38 -12.54
C ALA A 196 23.43 12.53 -11.01
N THR A 197 24.41 13.21 -10.42
CA THR A 197 24.36 13.61 -9.00
C THR A 197 24.15 15.10 -8.85
N GLY A 198 23.80 15.55 -7.65
CA GLY A 198 23.50 16.96 -7.37
C GLY A 198 22.16 17.45 -7.93
N VAL A 199 21.33 16.54 -8.41
CA VAL A 199 19.97 16.82 -8.93
C VAL A 199 18.95 15.86 -8.32
N GLY A 200 17.69 16.30 -8.24
CA GLY A 200 16.57 15.51 -7.78
C GLY A 200 15.25 16.05 -8.32
N ILE A 201 14.19 15.30 -8.16
CA ILE A 201 12.86 15.67 -8.60
C ILE A 201 12.05 16.11 -7.38
N ALA A 202 11.66 17.39 -7.38
CA ALA A 202 10.71 17.93 -6.40
C ALA A 202 9.28 17.75 -6.87
N LEU A 203 8.33 17.69 -5.93
CA LEU A 203 6.91 17.56 -6.17
C LEU A 203 6.16 18.81 -5.74
N ALA A 204 5.15 19.19 -6.49
CA ALA A 204 4.23 20.25 -6.11
C ALA A 204 2.80 19.94 -6.56
N ASN A 205 1.83 20.51 -5.89
CA ASN A 205 0.43 20.52 -6.34
C ASN A 205 0.33 21.45 -7.56
N ALA A 206 -0.20 20.94 -8.67
CA ALA A 206 -0.27 21.72 -9.91
C ALA A 206 -1.28 22.89 -9.84
N GLY A 207 -2.30 22.78 -9.00
CA GLY A 207 -3.36 23.80 -8.91
C GLY A 207 -2.95 25.05 -8.17
N ASN A 208 -2.07 24.94 -7.16
CA ASN A 208 -1.65 26.08 -6.33
C ASN A 208 -0.12 26.26 -6.21
N GLY A 209 0.66 25.38 -6.83
CA GLY A 209 2.12 25.42 -6.77
C GLY A 209 2.73 25.06 -5.40
N ALA A 210 1.92 24.63 -4.44
CA ALA A 210 2.41 24.31 -3.10
C ALA A 210 3.38 23.12 -3.14
N PRO A 211 4.60 23.24 -2.57
CA PRO A 211 5.57 22.17 -2.53
C PRO A 211 5.04 21.00 -1.69
N MET A 212 5.37 19.80 -2.13
CA MET A 212 4.96 18.55 -1.50
C MET A 212 6.18 17.67 -1.23
N ASN A 213 6.21 17.03 -0.09
CA ASN A 213 7.19 15.98 0.21
C ASN A 213 6.69 14.62 -0.30
N PHE A 214 7.61 13.75 -0.62
CA PHE A 214 7.33 12.33 -0.80
C PHE A 214 7.27 11.63 0.55
N VAL A 215 6.57 10.51 0.62
CA VAL A 215 6.56 9.62 1.78
C VAL A 215 7.88 8.86 1.85
N GLY A 216 8.53 8.89 2.99
CA GLY A 216 9.75 8.13 3.24
C GLY A 216 9.47 6.77 3.89
N TRP A 217 10.52 6.21 4.53
CA TRP A 217 10.49 4.88 5.17
C TRP A 217 10.61 4.96 6.69
N THR A 218 10.00 5.94 7.29
CA THR A 218 9.97 6.07 8.75
C THR A 218 9.15 4.95 9.35
N ARG A 219 9.72 4.24 10.32
CA ARG A 219 9.00 3.18 11.02
C ARG A 219 7.90 3.77 11.89
N CYS A 220 6.72 3.16 11.82
CA CYS A 220 5.65 3.45 12.76
C CYS A 220 6.02 2.88 14.14
N SER A 221 5.96 3.71 15.18
CA SER A 221 6.17 3.30 16.56
C SER A 221 4.83 3.18 17.28
N ALA A 222 4.61 2.10 18.01
CA ALA A 222 3.38 1.89 18.81
C ALA A 222 2.07 2.11 18.05
N GLY A 223 2.02 1.70 16.77
CA GLY A 223 0.81 1.86 15.92
C GLY A 223 0.56 3.28 15.42
N GLN A 224 1.47 4.22 15.68
CA GLN A 224 1.39 5.57 15.15
C GLN A 224 2.43 5.78 14.07
N CYS A 225 1.97 6.13 12.87
CA CYS A 225 2.83 6.55 11.76
C CYS A 225 2.89 8.08 11.72
N PRO A 226 4.02 8.65 11.27
CA PRO A 226 4.09 10.08 10.98
C PRO A 226 2.98 10.49 10.02
N GLN A 227 2.33 11.60 10.28
CA GLN A 227 1.19 12.11 9.52
C GLN A 227 1.43 13.55 9.09
N GLY A 228 0.67 13.97 8.09
CA GLY A 228 0.68 15.34 7.60
C GLY A 228 1.70 15.61 6.50
N ASN A 229 1.69 16.84 6.03
CA ASN A 229 2.45 17.29 4.86
C ASN A 229 3.96 17.12 5.03
N ASP A 230 4.49 17.33 6.23
CA ASP A 230 5.91 17.18 6.53
C ASP A 230 6.37 15.70 6.44
N ALA A 231 5.46 14.75 6.62
CA ALA A 231 5.70 13.31 6.41
C ALA A 231 5.40 12.84 4.97
N GLY A 232 4.95 13.71 4.09
CA GLY A 232 4.58 13.41 2.71
C GLY A 232 3.14 12.93 2.52
N TRP A 233 2.28 13.06 3.55
CA TRP A 233 0.88 12.70 3.48
C TRP A 233 -0.01 13.94 3.33
N TYR A 234 -0.94 13.87 2.38
CA TYR A 234 -1.84 14.96 2.03
C TYR A 234 -3.29 14.49 2.05
N PRO A 235 -4.26 15.37 2.39
CA PRO A 235 -5.66 15.03 2.17
C PRO A 235 -5.87 14.55 0.73
N VAL A 236 -6.52 13.40 0.55
CA VAL A 236 -6.62 12.74 -0.77
C VAL A 236 -7.27 13.61 -1.84
N LEU A 237 -8.15 14.54 -1.44
CA LEU A 237 -8.82 15.47 -2.35
C LEU A 237 -8.16 16.86 -2.41
N ASN A 238 -6.93 17.02 -1.87
CA ASN A 238 -6.22 18.29 -1.93
C ASN A 238 -5.88 18.67 -3.38
N GLY A 239 -6.54 19.70 -3.89
CA GLY A 239 -6.40 20.14 -5.30
C GLY A 239 -6.99 19.18 -6.33
N ALA A 240 -7.83 18.24 -5.91
CA ALA A 240 -8.51 17.34 -6.82
C ALA A 240 -9.74 17.99 -7.46
N SER A 241 -9.98 17.66 -8.71
CA SER A 241 -11.20 18.02 -9.46
C SER A 241 -12.15 16.81 -9.49
N GLY A 242 -13.40 17.00 -9.13
CA GLY A 242 -14.43 15.96 -9.20
C GLY A 242 -14.84 15.67 -10.64
N GLY A 243 -15.02 14.41 -10.97
CA GLY A 243 -15.30 13.92 -12.33
C GLY A 243 -16.46 12.94 -12.43
N GLY A 244 -17.55 13.15 -11.74
CA GLY A 244 -18.73 12.31 -11.85
C GLY A 244 -18.61 10.93 -11.19
N SER A 245 -19.72 10.20 -11.13
CA SER A 245 -19.82 8.87 -10.49
C SER A 245 -19.97 7.80 -11.57
N THR A 246 -19.21 6.72 -11.47
CA THR A 246 -19.36 5.53 -12.33
C THR A 246 -20.16 4.41 -11.67
N ALA A 247 -20.34 4.48 -10.36
CA ALA A 247 -21.14 3.55 -9.58
C ALA A 247 -21.86 4.27 -8.44
N ALA A 248 -23.02 3.77 -8.04
CA ALA A 248 -23.73 4.32 -6.89
C ALA A 248 -22.84 4.30 -5.63
N GLY A 249 -22.71 5.45 -4.98
CA GLY A 249 -21.93 5.62 -3.76
C GLY A 249 -20.44 5.91 -3.95
N PHE A 250 -19.96 6.09 -5.20
CA PHE A 250 -18.56 6.43 -5.51
C PHE A 250 -18.46 7.64 -6.42
N THR A 251 -17.42 8.42 -6.22
CA THR A 251 -17.11 9.59 -7.07
C THR A 251 -15.65 9.51 -7.53
N HIS A 252 -15.44 9.83 -8.81
CA HIS A 252 -14.11 9.95 -9.39
C HIS A 252 -13.55 11.35 -9.17
N TYR A 253 -12.26 11.39 -8.92
CA TYR A 253 -11.49 12.62 -8.80
C TYR A 253 -10.20 12.50 -9.59
N THR A 254 -9.69 13.63 -10.05
CA THR A 254 -8.38 13.75 -10.69
C THR A 254 -7.55 14.75 -9.92
N THR A 255 -6.39 14.34 -9.42
CA THR A 255 -5.38 15.21 -8.83
C THR A 255 -4.26 15.42 -9.83
N GLN A 256 -3.87 16.68 -10.04
CA GLN A 256 -2.79 17.05 -10.92
C GLN A 256 -1.59 17.52 -10.12
N LEU A 257 -0.43 16.95 -10.40
CA LEU A 257 0.83 17.21 -9.73
C LEU A 257 1.88 17.68 -10.73
N THR A 258 2.85 18.43 -10.24
CA THR A 258 4.01 18.90 -11.03
C THR A 258 5.27 18.23 -10.50
N ALA A 259 5.99 17.54 -11.37
CA ALA A 259 7.34 17.06 -11.13
C ALA A 259 8.33 18.10 -11.65
N THR A 260 9.32 18.47 -10.85
CA THR A 260 10.32 19.49 -11.17
C THR A 260 11.72 18.93 -10.97
N LEU A 261 12.50 18.80 -12.05
CA LEU A 261 13.93 18.53 -11.98
C LEU A 261 14.66 19.79 -11.55
N ALA A 262 15.39 19.71 -10.45
CA ALA A 262 16.11 20.83 -9.88
C ALA A 262 17.47 20.40 -9.32
N ARG A 263 18.37 21.38 -9.17
CA ARG A 263 19.61 21.20 -8.41
C ARG A 263 19.30 21.01 -6.93
N LEU A 264 19.97 20.05 -6.29
CA LEU A 264 19.88 19.85 -4.86
C LEU A 264 20.64 20.94 -4.09
N PRO A 265 20.12 21.38 -2.93
CA PRO A 265 20.78 22.38 -2.10
C PRO A 265 22.22 21.95 -1.73
N GLY A 266 23.18 22.85 -1.92
CA GLY A 266 24.56 22.61 -1.56
C GLY A 266 25.33 21.56 -2.38
N GLN A 267 24.70 20.94 -3.38
CA GLN A 267 25.31 19.86 -4.16
C GLN A 267 25.91 20.37 -5.48
N THR A 268 26.96 19.69 -5.95
CA THR A 268 27.54 19.89 -7.28
C THR A 268 26.85 19.01 -8.30
N VAL A 269 26.43 19.60 -9.42
CA VAL A 269 25.76 18.86 -10.49
C VAL A 269 26.77 18.15 -11.38
N THR A 270 26.54 16.85 -11.65
CA THR A 270 27.29 16.07 -12.62
C THR A 270 26.44 15.68 -13.82
N ALA A 271 27.10 15.41 -14.95
CA ALA A 271 26.40 14.85 -16.11
C ALA A 271 25.94 13.42 -15.81
N GLY A 272 24.81 13.04 -16.38
CA GLY A 272 24.28 11.67 -16.26
C GLY A 272 22.79 11.62 -16.58
N LYS A 273 22.24 10.42 -16.58
CA LYS A 273 20.80 10.20 -16.71
C LYS A 273 20.08 10.50 -15.38
N VAL A 274 18.84 10.89 -15.50
CA VAL A 274 17.88 10.99 -14.37
C VAL A 274 16.76 10.01 -14.65
N ASP A 275 16.65 8.96 -13.84
CA ASP A 275 15.61 7.93 -13.89
C ASP A 275 15.18 7.63 -12.44
N ALA A 276 14.01 8.10 -12.07
CA ALA A 276 13.52 8.00 -10.70
C ALA A 276 12.09 7.43 -10.69
N ARG A 277 11.76 6.69 -9.63
CA ARG A 277 10.46 6.05 -9.44
C ARG A 277 9.91 6.39 -8.06
N ALA A 278 8.59 6.54 -7.95
CA ALA A 278 7.87 6.73 -6.70
C ALA A 278 6.60 5.89 -6.69
#